data_6e6b6407b1cc8b1c5693878ac70d1e79
#
_entry.id   6e6b6407b1cc8b1c5693878ac70d1e79
#
_cell.length_a   1.000
_cell.length_b   1.000
_cell.length_c   1.000
_cell.angle_alpha   90.00
_cell.angle_beta   90.00
_cell.angle_gamma   90.00
#
_symmetry.space_group_name_H-M   'P 1'
#
loop_
_entity.id
_entity.type
_entity.pdbx_description
1 polymer ?
#
loop_
_entity_poly.entity_id
_entity_poly.type
_entity_poly.pdbx_seq_one_letter_code
_entity_poly.pdbx_strand_id
1 'polypeptide(L)'
;MIELRHVTKRYGAVEALHDVSFRAPEGQIVGLLGQNGAGKSTTLNILTGYLPPTSGQVLVDGMDLLQNARECKRLIGYLPEKPPLYDEMTVRSYLRFVCELKEVQKSAIAAHVEDIIRTCGLSEVAHRLIGHLSKGYRQRVGVAQSLCGNPKVLVLDEPTVGLDPRQVVEIRALIADLGKTHTVIFSSHLLSEIQQLCQRVLILNRGHLEYEADMQELAETGETLRLR
;
A
#
# COMPACT_ATOMS: atom_id res chain seq x y z
N MET A 1 7.21 -0.91 -11.65
CA MET A 1 7.79 0.39 -11.24
C MET A 1 6.69 1.45 -11.15
N ILE A 2 6.73 2.34 -10.13
CA ILE A 2 5.81 3.48 -9.99
C ILE A 2 6.60 4.76 -9.68
N GLU A 3 6.17 5.90 -10.23
CA GLU A 3 6.92 7.16 -10.16
C GLU A 3 5.97 8.35 -10.02
N LEU A 4 6.28 9.29 -9.13
CA LEU A 4 5.70 10.62 -9.06
C LEU A 4 6.67 11.63 -9.66
N ARG A 5 6.15 12.54 -10.48
CA ARG A 5 6.91 13.64 -11.09
C ARG A 5 6.26 14.97 -10.80
N HIS A 6 6.91 15.80 -10.00
CA HIS A 6 6.50 17.17 -9.69
C HIS A 6 5.03 17.27 -9.23
N VAL A 7 4.61 16.33 -8.36
CA VAL A 7 3.22 16.23 -7.91
C VAL A 7 2.92 17.27 -6.84
N THR A 8 1.98 18.13 -7.13
CA THR A 8 1.38 19.09 -6.19
C THR A 8 -0.10 18.76 -5.99
N LYS A 9 -0.58 18.86 -4.75
CA LYS A 9 -2.00 18.70 -4.42
C LYS A 9 -2.51 19.83 -3.55
N ARG A 10 -3.55 20.50 -4.03
CA ARG A 10 -4.26 21.57 -3.30
C ARG A 10 -5.70 21.17 -2.98
N TYR A 11 -6.14 21.50 -1.79
CA TYR A 11 -7.53 21.44 -1.34
C TYR A 11 -7.98 22.85 -0.97
N GLY A 12 -8.58 23.56 -1.92
CA GLY A 12 -8.87 24.98 -1.77
C GLY A 12 -7.60 25.80 -1.53
N ALA A 13 -7.50 26.48 -0.38
CA ALA A 13 -6.33 27.27 0.00
C ALA A 13 -5.18 26.43 0.63
N VAL A 14 -5.44 25.17 0.98
CA VAL A 14 -4.43 24.32 1.62
C VAL A 14 -3.70 23.51 0.57
N GLU A 15 -2.38 23.65 0.53
CA GLU A 15 -1.50 22.82 -0.30
C GLU A 15 -1.01 21.63 0.55
N ALA A 16 -1.48 20.44 0.21
CA ALA A 16 -1.21 19.21 0.95
C ALA A 16 0.03 18.47 0.45
N LEU A 17 0.45 18.71 -0.79
CA LEU A 17 1.71 18.23 -1.36
C LEU A 17 2.34 19.33 -2.20
N HIS A 18 3.66 19.51 -2.03
CA HIS A 18 4.45 20.57 -2.66
C HIS A 18 5.54 19.94 -3.52
N ASP A 19 5.32 19.87 -4.84
CA ASP A 19 6.32 19.43 -5.82
C ASP A 19 7.01 18.09 -5.48
N VAL A 20 6.23 17.10 -5.06
CA VAL A 20 6.75 15.81 -4.62
C VAL A 20 7.15 14.95 -5.83
N SER A 21 8.40 14.52 -5.84
CA SER A 21 8.94 13.63 -6.87
C SER A 21 9.70 12.49 -6.21
N PHE A 22 9.38 11.24 -6.58
CA PHE A 22 10.14 10.05 -6.18
C PHE A 22 9.83 8.88 -7.09
N ARG A 23 10.65 7.84 -6.99
CA ARG A 23 10.49 6.60 -7.75
C ARG A 23 10.59 5.39 -6.83
N ALA A 24 9.62 4.47 -6.94
CA ALA A 24 9.68 3.14 -6.33
C ALA A 24 10.08 2.12 -7.40
N PRO A 25 11.32 1.60 -7.33
CA PRO A 25 11.81 0.59 -8.24
C PRO A 25 11.02 -0.72 -8.13
N GLU A 26 11.10 -1.56 -9.17
CA GLU A 26 10.46 -2.87 -9.15
C GLU A 26 11.10 -3.79 -8.11
N GLY A 27 10.28 -4.55 -7.37
CA GLY A 27 10.74 -5.55 -6.40
C GLY A 27 11.30 -4.98 -5.10
N GLN A 28 11.10 -3.69 -4.82
CA GLN A 28 11.51 -3.08 -3.55
C GLN A 28 10.32 -2.80 -2.62
N ILE A 29 10.59 -2.84 -1.33
CA ILE A 29 9.69 -2.31 -0.29
C ILE A 29 10.14 -0.90 0.04
N VAL A 30 9.29 0.08 -0.29
CA VAL A 30 9.53 1.51 -0.05
C VAL A 30 8.62 1.99 1.07
N GLY A 31 9.20 2.54 2.11
CA GLY A 31 8.48 3.10 3.25
C GLY A 31 8.26 4.60 3.11
N LEU A 32 7.01 5.03 3.27
CA LEU A 32 6.62 6.44 3.32
C LEU A 32 6.43 6.86 4.77
N LEU A 33 7.44 7.49 5.36
CA LEU A 33 7.48 7.92 6.75
C LEU A 33 7.02 9.37 6.91
N GLY A 34 6.29 9.67 7.97
CA GLY A 34 5.91 11.04 8.32
C GLY A 34 4.86 11.08 9.42
N GLN A 35 4.74 12.21 10.09
CA GLN A 35 3.70 12.43 11.10
C GLN A 35 2.29 12.47 10.48
N ASN A 36 1.27 12.47 11.34
CA ASN A 36 -0.11 12.69 10.88
C ASN A 36 -0.21 14.09 10.25
N GLY A 37 -0.86 14.17 9.09
CA GLY A 37 -0.95 15.40 8.32
C GLY A 37 0.28 15.71 7.43
N ALA A 38 1.32 14.87 7.42
CA ALA A 38 2.50 15.08 6.57
C ALA A 38 2.24 14.95 5.06
N GLY A 39 1.07 14.41 4.63
CA GLY A 39 0.73 14.21 3.24
C GLY A 39 0.76 12.74 2.78
N LYS A 40 1.08 11.77 3.66
CA LYS A 40 1.21 10.34 3.31
C LYS A 40 -0.02 9.78 2.58
N SER A 41 -1.19 9.80 3.21
CA SER A 41 -2.41 9.26 2.61
C SER A 41 -2.84 10.04 1.34
N THR A 42 -2.55 11.35 1.26
CA THR A 42 -2.75 12.12 0.02
C THR A 42 -1.86 11.59 -1.10
N THR A 43 -0.58 11.35 -0.81
CA THR A 43 0.37 10.76 -1.76
C THR A 43 -0.10 9.38 -2.23
N LEU A 44 -0.48 8.48 -1.30
CA LEU A 44 -0.95 7.15 -1.63
C LEU A 44 -2.26 7.17 -2.43
N ASN A 45 -3.19 8.07 -2.11
CA ASN A 45 -4.44 8.25 -2.86
C ASN A 45 -4.19 8.74 -4.30
N ILE A 46 -3.17 9.57 -4.51
CA ILE A 46 -2.76 10.02 -5.84
C ILE A 46 -2.08 8.87 -6.60
N LEU A 47 -1.17 8.13 -5.95
CA LEU A 47 -0.50 6.95 -6.52
C LEU A 47 -1.48 5.89 -7.02
N THR A 48 -2.60 5.72 -6.32
CA THR A 48 -3.63 4.71 -6.63
C THR A 48 -4.70 5.22 -7.60
N GLY A 49 -4.62 6.49 -8.00
CA GLY A 49 -5.62 7.13 -8.86
C GLY A 49 -6.98 7.30 -8.20
N TYR A 50 -7.03 7.30 -6.85
CA TYR A 50 -8.22 7.66 -6.09
C TYR A 50 -8.46 9.17 -6.12
N LEU A 51 -7.37 9.95 -6.10
CA LEU A 51 -7.39 11.41 -6.25
C LEU A 51 -6.50 11.83 -7.41
N PRO A 52 -6.93 12.76 -8.28
CA PRO A 52 -6.04 13.39 -9.24
C PRO A 52 -5.11 14.39 -8.54
N PRO A 53 -3.85 14.54 -8.99
CA PRO A 53 -3.00 15.65 -8.58
C PRO A 53 -3.56 16.99 -9.09
N THR A 54 -3.15 18.11 -8.48
CA THR A 54 -3.42 19.46 -9.00
C THR A 54 -2.48 19.77 -10.16
N SER A 55 -1.22 19.34 -10.05
CA SER A 55 -0.21 19.39 -11.14
C SER A 55 0.77 18.24 -10.97
N GLY A 56 1.58 17.99 -12.00
CA GLY A 56 2.51 16.87 -12.03
C GLY A 56 1.91 15.61 -12.63
N GLN A 57 2.66 14.52 -12.58
CA GLN A 57 2.33 13.23 -13.20
C GLN A 57 2.56 12.05 -12.27
N VAL A 58 1.77 10.99 -12.43
CA VAL A 58 2.02 9.67 -11.87
C VAL A 58 2.18 8.67 -13.01
N LEU A 59 3.27 7.93 -12.99
CA LEU A 59 3.56 6.89 -13.97
C LEU A 59 3.55 5.51 -13.29
N VAL A 60 2.84 4.57 -13.89
CA VAL A 60 2.81 3.16 -13.49
C VAL A 60 3.31 2.33 -14.67
N ASP A 61 4.46 1.67 -14.50
CA ASP A 61 5.13 0.97 -15.61
C ASP A 61 5.33 1.85 -16.86
N GLY A 62 5.64 3.13 -16.66
CA GLY A 62 5.83 4.10 -17.73
C GLY A 62 4.54 4.68 -18.32
N MET A 63 3.36 4.17 -17.94
CA MET A 63 2.06 4.67 -18.39
C MET A 63 1.57 5.79 -17.47
N ASP A 64 1.08 6.89 -18.06
CA ASP A 64 0.44 7.95 -17.29
C ASP A 64 -0.88 7.47 -16.69
N LEU A 65 -1.00 7.60 -15.36
CA LEU A 65 -2.14 7.09 -14.59
C LEU A 65 -3.46 7.76 -14.95
N LEU A 66 -3.45 9.05 -15.30
CA LEU A 66 -4.68 9.77 -15.66
C LEU A 66 -5.15 9.41 -17.06
N GLN A 67 -4.21 9.19 -17.99
CA GLN A 67 -4.52 8.84 -19.37
C GLN A 67 -4.89 7.35 -19.53
N ASN A 68 -4.30 6.47 -18.72
CA ASN A 68 -4.47 5.02 -18.79
C ASN A 68 -4.98 4.45 -17.46
N ALA A 69 -6.01 5.09 -16.88
CA ALA A 69 -6.44 4.81 -15.51
C ALA A 69 -6.86 3.34 -15.28
N ARG A 70 -7.53 2.71 -16.26
CA ARG A 70 -8.00 1.32 -16.14
C ARG A 70 -6.83 0.34 -16.12
N GLU A 71 -5.90 0.48 -17.03
CA GLU A 71 -4.70 -0.33 -17.16
C GLU A 71 -3.80 -0.20 -15.93
N CYS A 72 -3.52 1.05 -15.51
CA CYS A 72 -2.71 1.34 -14.32
C CYS A 72 -3.35 0.77 -13.04
N LYS A 73 -4.68 0.94 -12.86
CA LYS A 73 -5.38 0.42 -11.68
C LYS A 73 -5.40 -1.12 -11.60
N ARG A 74 -5.26 -1.82 -12.71
CA ARG A 74 -5.06 -3.28 -12.71
C ARG A 74 -3.70 -3.70 -12.15
N LEU A 75 -2.68 -2.86 -12.37
CA LEU A 75 -1.32 -3.10 -11.87
C LEU A 75 -1.14 -2.73 -10.40
N ILE A 76 -2.13 -2.07 -9.77
CA ILE A 76 -2.06 -1.58 -8.39
C ILE A 76 -3.05 -2.32 -7.52
N GLY A 77 -2.56 -2.88 -6.41
CA GLY A 77 -3.36 -3.31 -5.27
C GLY A 77 -3.31 -2.24 -4.18
N TYR A 78 -4.45 -1.90 -3.59
CA TYR A 78 -4.51 -0.85 -2.59
C TYR A 78 -5.21 -1.30 -1.32
N LEU A 79 -4.55 -1.10 -0.19
CA LEU A 79 -5.11 -1.20 1.15
C LEU A 79 -5.17 0.20 1.76
N PRO A 80 -6.34 0.84 1.88
CA PRO A 80 -6.47 2.08 2.64
C PRO A 80 -6.39 1.80 4.15
N GLU A 81 -6.12 2.82 4.96
CA GLU A 81 -6.05 2.75 6.43
C GLU A 81 -7.29 2.06 7.03
N LYS A 82 -8.47 2.35 6.48
CA LYS A 82 -9.74 1.67 6.82
C LYS A 82 -10.22 0.87 5.61
N PRO A 83 -9.96 -0.45 5.57
CA PRO A 83 -10.38 -1.27 4.44
C PRO A 83 -11.91 -1.27 4.27
N PRO A 84 -12.44 -1.05 3.05
CA PRO A 84 -13.87 -1.03 2.78
C PRO A 84 -14.41 -2.47 2.68
N LEU A 85 -14.44 -3.17 3.81
CA LEU A 85 -14.88 -4.56 3.89
C LEU A 85 -16.41 -4.65 4.00
N TYR A 86 -16.99 -5.68 3.39
CA TYR A 86 -18.42 -5.97 3.49
C TYR A 86 -18.66 -6.99 4.61
N ASP A 87 -19.17 -6.51 5.73
CA ASP A 87 -19.31 -7.27 6.97
C ASP A 87 -20.26 -8.47 6.87
N GLU A 88 -21.24 -8.40 5.96
CA GLU A 88 -22.21 -9.46 5.64
C GLU A 88 -21.73 -10.52 4.67
N MET A 89 -20.54 -10.34 4.08
CA MET A 89 -19.92 -11.33 3.21
C MET A 89 -18.97 -12.24 3.98
N THR A 90 -18.83 -13.49 3.54
CA THR A 90 -17.72 -14.33 3.99
C THR A 90 -16.42 -13.85 3.34
N VAL A 91 -15.27 -14.14 3.97
CA VAL A 91 -13.95 -13.80 3.42
C VAL A 91 -13.81 -14.28 1.97
N ARG A 92 -14.14 -15.55 1.72
CA ARG A 92 -14.07 -16.15 0.40
C ARG A 92 -14.97 -15.45 -0.62
N SER A 93 -16.23 -15.18 -0.25
CA SER A 93 -17.19 -14.51 -1.15
C SER A 93 -16.75 -13.09 -1.46
N TYR A 94 -16.21 -12.37 -0.49
CA TYR A 94 -15.69 -11.02 -0.66
C TYR A 94 -14.48 -10.99 -1.61
N LEU A 95 -13.48 -11.87 -1.41
CA LEU A 95 -12.32 -11.94 -2.29
C LEU A 95 -12.70 -12.34 -3.72
N ARG A 96 -13.68 -13.26 -3.90
CA ARG A 96 -14.21 -13.58 -5.20
C ARG A 96 -14.84 -12.36 -5.88
N PHE A 97 -15.67 -11.63 -5.15
CA PHE A 97 -16.30 -10.39 -5.64
C PHE A 97 -15.25 -9.35 -6.06
N VAL A 98 -14.18 -9.16 -5.26
CA VAL A 98 -13.09 -8.24 -5.61
C VAL A 98 -12.33 -8.71 -6.85
N CYS A 99 -12.09 -10.02 -7.01
CA CYS A 99 -11.48 -10.57 -8.22
C CYS A 99 -12.36 -10.33 -9.48
N GLU A 100 -13.67 -10.43 -9.33
CA GLU A 100 -14.60 -10.11 -10.44
C GLU A 100 -14.54 -8.62 -10.80
N LEU A 101 -14.48 -7.71 -9.82
CA LEU A 101 -14.30 -6.27 -10.04
C LEU A 101 -12.95 -5.93 -10.71
N LYS A 102 -11.91 -6.70 -10.39
CA LYS A 102 -10.57 -6.58 -11.00
C LYS A 102 -10.49 -7.27 -12.37
N GLU A 103 -11.61 -7.79 -12.87
CA GLU A 103 -11.72 -8.45 -14.17
C GLU A 103 -10.78 -9.67 -14.32
N VAL A 104 -10.55 -10.39 -13.24
CA VAL A 104 -9.84 -11.67 -13.27
C VAL A 104 -10.67 -12.66 -14.12
N GLN A 105 -9.98 -13.43 -14.97
CA GLN A 105 -10.63 -14.43 -15.81
C GLN A 105 -11.47 -15.39 -14.96
N LYS A 106 -12.75 -15.60 -15.29
CA LYS A 106 -13.70 -16.36 -14.47
C LYS A 106 -13.21 -17.76 -14.10
N SER A 107 -12.56 -18.45 -15.03
CA SER A 107 -11.98 -19.78 -14.79
C SER A 107 -10.82 -19.79 -13.79
N ALA A 108 -10.10 -18.66 -13.61
CA ALA A 108 -8.96 -18.53 -12.72
C ALA A 108 -9.36 -18.06 -11.31
N ILE A 109 -10.53 -17.44 -11.14
CA ILE A 109 -10.92 -16.79 -9.87
C ILE A 109 -10.85 -17.77 -8.70
N ALA A 110 -11.38 -18.98 -8.83
CA ALA A 110 -11.43 -19.94 -7.72
C ALA A 110 -10.02 -20.28 -7.21
N ALA A 111 -9.10 -20.63 -8.11
CA ALA A 111 -7.72 -20.96 -7.75
C ALA A 111 -6.97 -19.75 -7.17
N HIS A 112 -7.16 -18.56 -7.77
CA HIS A 112 -6.54 -17.33 -7.31
C HIS A 112 -7.00 -16.92 -5.90
N VAL A 113 -8.30 -17.04 -5.60
CA VAL A 113 -8.85 -16.77 -4.27
C VAL A 113 -8.28 -17.74 -3.23
N GLU A 114 -8.18 -19.06 -3.53
CA GLU A 114 -7.58 -20.03 -2.62
C GLU A 114 -6.11 -19.72 -2.32
N ASP A 115 -5.36 -19.29 -3.33
CA ASP A 115 -3.97 -18.91 -3.18
C ASP A 115 -3.82 -17.68 -2.28
N ILE A 116 -4.62 -16.64 -2.51
CA ILE A 116 -4.66 -15.43 -1.67
C ILE A 116 -5.02 -15.77 -0.22
N ILE A 117 -6.05 -16.60 0.01
CA ILE A 117 -6.49 -17.04 1.34
C ILE A 117 -5.33 -17.72 2.08
N ARG A 118 -4.60 -18.60 1.42
CA ARG A 118 -3.45 -19.29 1.98
C ARG A 118 -2.30 -18.31 2.28
N THR A 119 -1.93 -17.48 1.32
CA THR A 119 -0.85 -16.49 1.46
C THR A 119 -1.10 -15.55 2.63
N CYS A 120 -2.35 -15.10 2.82
CA CYS A 120 -2.70 -14.17 3.90
C CYS A 120 -3.04 -14.87 5.24
N GLY A 121 -2.93 -16.21 5.33
CA GLY A 121 -3.23 -16.96 6.56
C GLY A 121 -4.71 -16.89 6.96
N LEU A 122 -5.62 -16.94 5.98
CA LEU A 122 -7.07 -16.79 6.19
C LEU A 122 -7.85 -18.11 6.09
N SER A 123 -7.16 -19.26 5.94
CA SER A 123 -7.79 -20.55 5.66
C SER A 123 -8.85 -20.95 6.69
N GLU A 124 -8.55 -20.78 7.99
CA GLU A 124 -9.47 -21.14 9.08
C GLU A 124 -10.73 -20.26 9.15
N VAL A 125 -10.65 -19.05 8.61
CA VAL A 125 -11.74 -18.05 8.66
C VAL A 125 -12.39 -17.78 7.29
N ALA A 126 -11.97 -18.51 6.25
CA ALA A 126 -12.41 -18.28 4.88
C ALA A 126 -13.95 -18.29 4.68
N HIS A 127 -14.64 -19.09 5.48
CA HIS A 127 -16.11 -19.25 5.46
C HIS A 127 -16.84 -18.38 6.50
N ARG A 128 -16.11 -17.64 7.35
CA ARG A 128 -16.71 -16.79 8.37
C ARG A 128 -17.09 -15.44 7.77
N LEU A 129 -18.15 -14.83 8.32
CA LEU A 129 -18.54 -13.45 7.99
C LEU A 129 -17.43 -12.49 8.45
N ILE A 130 -17.10 -11.53 7.59
CA ILE A 130 -16.06 -10.52 7.86
C ILE A 130 -16.39 -9.70 9.12
N GLY A 131 -17.66 -9.38 9.34
CA GLY A 131 -18.12 -8.67 10.54
C GLY A 131 -17.86 -9.40 11.86
N HIS A 132 -17.66 -10.72 11.83
CA HIS A 132 -17.35 -11.53 13.01
C HIS A 132 -15.84 -11.80 13.22
N LEU A 133 -14.98 -11.15 12.44
CA LEU A 133 -13.54 -11.31 12.55
C LEU A 133 -12.94 -10.32 13.54
N SER A 134 -11.83 -10.75 14.18
CA SER A 134 -10.99 -9.83 14.96
C SER A 134 -10.37 -8.76 14.03
N LYS A 135 -9.90 -7.65 14.62
CA LYS A 135 -9.26 -6.57 13.88
C LYS A 135 -8.07 -7.07 13.04
N GLY A 136 -7.22 -7.95 13.59
CA GLY A 136 -6.10 -8.53 12.88
C GLY A 136 -6.52 -9.36 11.67
N TYR A 137 -7.56 -10.19 11.78
CA TYR A 137 -8.09 -10.92 10.63
C TYR A 137 -8.72 -9.98 9.59
N ARG A 138 -9.44 -8.95 10.01
CA ARG A 138 -9.99 -7.91 9.10
C ARG A 138 -8.85 -7.22 8.34
N GLN A 139 -7.74 -6.91 9.01
CA GLN A 139 -6.57 -6.33 8.36
C GLN A 139 -5.96 -7.29 7.34
N ARG A 140 -5.83 -8.58 7.66
CA ARG A 140 -5.38 -9.61 6.70
C ARG A 140 -6.32 -9.73 5.50
N VAL A 141 -7.64 -9.61 5.69
CA VAL A 141 -8.61 -9.56 4.57
C VAL A 141 -8.38 -8.30 3.72
N GLY A 142 -8.08 -7.17 4.35
CA GLY A 142 -7.71 -5.94 3.65
C GLY A 142 -6.44 -6.09 2.80
N VAL A 143 -5.40 -6.75 3.32
CA VAL A 143 -4.20 -7.10 2.54
C VAL A 143 -4.57 -8.09 1.42
N ALA A 144 -5.36 -9.12 1.72
CA ALA A 144 -5.79 -10.13 0.75
C ALA A 144 -6.54 -9.51 -0.43
N GLN A 145 -7.43 -8.54 -0.18
CA GLN A 145 -8.15 -7.83 -1.25
C GLN A 145 -7.20 -7.05 -2.16
N SER A 146 -6.10 -6.50 -1.63
CA SER A 146 -5.12 -5.78 -2.46
C SER A 146 -4.36 -6.72 -3.42
N LEU A 147 -4.30 -8.02 -3.13
CA LEU A 147 -3.68 -9.04 -3.99
C LEU A 147 -4.59 -9.51 -5.15
N CYS A 148 -5.88 -9.21 -5.08
CA CYS A 148 -6.81 -9.62 -6.13
C CYS A 148 -6.40 -9.01 -7.48
N GLY A 149 -6.31 -9.88 -8.51
CA GLY A 149 -5.88 -9.49 -9.85
C GLY A 149 -4.37 -9.53 -10.06
N ASN A 150 -3.60 -10.04 -9.10
CA ASN A 150 -2.15 -10.20 -9.16
C ASN A 150 -1.41 -8.89 -9.58
N PRO A 151 -1.57 -7.80 -8.79
CA PRO A 151 -0.98 -6.51 -9.12
C PRO A 151 0.54 -6.55 -9.06
N LYS A 152 1.22 -5.70 -9.82
CA LYS A 152 2.67 -5.54 -9.75
C LYS A 152 3.10 -4.69 -8.55
N VAL A 153 2.25 -3.76 -8.14
CA VAL A 153 2.51 -2.79 -7.06
C VAL A 153 1.45 -2.90 -5.99
N LEU A 154 1.87 -3.03 -4.74
CA LEU A 154 1.00 -2.96 -3.57
C LEU A 154 1.20 -1.61 -2.88
N VAL A 155 0.12 -0.90 -2.64
CA VAL A 155 0.11 0.37 -1.88
C VAL A 155 -0.68 0.12 -0.60
N LEU A 156 -0.03 0.25 0.56
CA LEU A 156 -0.59 -0.08 1.85
C LEU A 156 -0.54 1.15 2.77
N ASP A 157 -1.69 1.69 3.15
CA ASP A 157 -1.77 2.87 4.02
C ASP A 157 -1.92 2.42 5.48
N GLU A 158 -0.89 2.69 6.30
CA GLU A 158 -0.81 2.38 7.74
C GLU A 158 -1.26 0.92 8.07
N PRO A 159 -0.67 -0.11 7.44
CA PRO A 159 -1.19 -1.49 7.49
C PRO A 159 -1.18 -2.12 8.88
N THR A 160 -0.46 -1.55 9.84
CA THR A 160 -0.27 -2.07 11.21
C THR A 160 -1.04 -1.26 12.26
N VAL A 161 -1.68 -0.16 11.86
CA VAL A 161 -2.30 0.78 12.81
C VAL A 161 -3.38 0.11 13.67
N GLY A 162 -3.22 0.28 14.99
CA GLY A 162 -4.18 -0.21 16.01
C GLY A 162 -4.28 -1.73 16.12
N LEU A 163 -3.29 -2.46 15.63
CA LEU A 163 -3.09 -3.88 15.91
C LEU A 163 -2.31 -4.07 17.22
N ASP A 164 -2.50 -5.20 17.86
CA ASP A 164 -1.65 -5.58 18.98
C ASP A 164 -0.23 -5.97 18.53
N PRO A 165 0.77 -5.99 19.44
CA PRO A 165 2.17 -6.24 19.06
C PRO A 165 2.40 -7.56 18.31
N ARG A 166 1.65 -8.62 18.64
CA ARG A 166 1.76 -9.91 17.96
C ARG A 166 1.24 -9.82 16.52
N GLN A 167 0.08 -9.20 16.34
CA GLN A 167 -0.52 -8.99 15.02
C GLN A 167 0.35 -8.08 14.14
N VAL A 168 1.02 -7.06 14.71
CA VAL A 168 1.99 -6.22 14.00
C VAL A 168 3.13 -7.06 13.43
N VAL A 169 3.72 -7.97 14.22
CA VAL A 169 4.78 -8.88 13.76
C VAL A 169 4.28 -9.76 12.61
N GLU A 170 3.07 -10.30 12.73
CA GLU A 170 2.47 -11.17 11.71
C GLU A 170 2.18 -10.43 10.39
N ILE A 171 1.66 -9.20 10.46
CA ILE A 171 1.42 -8.37 9.25
C ILE A 171 2.74 -7.95 8.61
N ARG A 172 3.75 -7.60 9.39
CA ARG A 172 5.08 -7.28 8.86
C ARG A 172 5.72 -8.47 8.14
N ALA A 173 5.64 -9.65 8.72
CA ALA A 173 6.12 -10.88 8.07
C ALA A 173 5.40 -11.12 6.73
N LEU A 174 4.08 -10.92 6.68
CA LEU A 174 3.31 -11.01 5.45
C LEU A 174 3.76 -9.99 4.41
N ILE A 175 3.96 -8.71 4.80
CA ILE A 175 4.43 -7.66 3.88
C ILE A 175 5.84 -7.99 3.36
N ALA A 176 6.74 -8.49 4.22
CA ALA A 176 8.09 -8.90 3.81
C ALA A 176 8.04 -10.03 2.77
N ASP A 177 7.17 -11.01 2.95
CA ASP A 177 6.99 -12.10 1.97
C ASP A 177 6.40 -11.59 0.65
N LEU A 178 5.43 -10.70 0.69
CA LEU A 178 4.85 -10.07 -0.50
C LEU A 178 5.89 -9.22 -1.26
N GLY A 179 6.80 -8.56 -0.54
CA GLY A 179 7.89 -7.77 -1.13
C GLY A 179 8.88 -8.59 -1.98
N LYS A 180 8.90 -9.93 -1.84
CA LYS A 180 9.73 -10.80 -2.68
C LYS A 180 9.23 -10.92 -4.12
N THR A 181 7.95 -10.65 -4.34
CA THR A 181 7.26 -10.84 -5.64
C THR A 181 6.57 -9.58 -6.15
N HIS A 182 6.41 -8.57 -5.30
CA HIS A 182 5.73 -7.32 -5.63
C HIS A 182 6.60 -6.13 -5.25
N THR A 183 6.40 -5.01 -5.94
CA THR A 183 6.84 -3.70 -5.43
C THR A 183 5.86 -3.27 -4.35
N VAL A 184 6.33 -2.94 -3.15
CA VAL A 184 5.47 -2.52 -2.05
C VAL A 184 5.78 -1.08 -1.66
N ILE A 185 4.75 -0.25 -1.58
CA ILE A 185 4.84 1.08 -0.95
C ILE A 185 3.91 1.06 0.25
N PHE A 186 4.44 1.29 1.44
CA PHE A 186 3.59 1.40 2.60
C PHE A 186 3.91 2.64 3.43
N SER A 187 2.87 3.23 4.01
CA SER A 187 3.01 4.35 4.92
C SER A 187 3.12 3.87 6.36
N SER A 188 3.91 4.58 7.15
CA SER A 188 3.95 4.45 8.60
C SER A 188 4.36 5.78 9.24
N HIS A 189 3.95 5.99 10.49
CA HIS A 189 4.47 7.05 11.34
C HIS A 189 5.56 6.53 12.29
N LEU A 190 5.89 5.24 12.24
CA LEU A 190 6.86 4.57 13.10
C LEU A 190 8.14 4.23 12.32
N LEU A 191 9.24 4.90 12.66
CA LEU A 191 10.55 4.64 12.04
C LEU A 191 10.99 3.19 12.21
N SER A 192 10.66 2.55 13.34
CA SER A 192 11.02 1.16 13.60
C SER A 192 10.39 0.16 12.63
N GLU A 193 9.22 0.45 12.06
CA GLU A 193 8.61 -0.39 11.03
C GLU A 193 9.34 -0.25 9.70
N ILE A 194 9.69 0.99 9.33
CA ILE A 194 10.45 1.27 8.12
C ILE A 194 11.82 0.58 8.16
N GLN A 195 12.54 0.70 9.28
CA GLN A 195 13.87 0.09 9.45
C GLN A 195 13.86 -1.44 9.33
N GLN A 196 12.76 -2.10 9.71
CA GLN A 196 12.67 -3.57 9.70
C GLN A 196 12.24 -4.15 8.35
N LEU A 197 11.56 -3.37 7.51
CA LEU A 197 10.92 -3.88 6.30
C LEU A 197 11.46 -3.29 5.01
N CYS A 198 11.87 -2.02 5.04
CA CYS A 198 12.13 -1.29 3.81
C CYS A 198 13.57 -1.40 3.35
N GLN A 199 13.77 -1.42 2.04
CA GLN A 199 15.05 -1.15 1.40
C GLN A 199 15.26 0.36 1.18
N ARG A 200 14.16 1.12 1.08
CA ARG A 200 14.19 2.56 0.82
C ARG A 200 13.19 3.30 1.68
N VAL A 201 13.56 4.49 2.16
CA VAL A 201 12.70 5.37 2.94
C VAL A 201 12.50 6.70 2.24
N LEU A 202 11.25 7.16 2.25
CA LEU A 202 10.81 8.48 1.81
C LEU A 202 10.23 9.20 3.03
N ILE A 203 10.78 10.36 3.40
CA ILE A 203 10.30 11.12 4.57
C ILE A 203 9.51 12.31 4.08
N LEU A 204 8.21 12.30 4.39
CA LEU A 204 7.31 13.41 4.16
C LEU A 204 7.12 14.25 5.42
N ASN A 205 7.19 15.58 5.25
CA ASN A 205 6.89 16.54 6.29
C ASN A 205 6.14 17.73 5.69
N ARG A 206 4.95 18.02 6.21
CA ARG A 206 4.09 19.14 5.75
C ARG A 206 3.95 19.25 4.23
N GLY A 207 3.78 18.11 3.58
CA GLY A 207 3.60 18.03 2.13
C GLY A 207 4.89 18.08 1.30
N HIS A 208 6.06 18.19 1.91
CA HIS A 208 7.36 18.15 1.24
C HIS A 208 8.03 16.78 1.40
N LEU A 209 8.69 16.30 0.35
CA LEU A 209 9.62 15.19 0.45
C LEU A 209 10.96 15.75 0.95
N GLU A 210 11.21 15.61 2.25
CA GLU A 210 12.39 16.16 2.91
C GLU A 210 13.63 15.29 2.71
N TYR A 211 13.42 13.98 2.60
CA TYR A 211 14.51 13.03 2.53
C TYR A 211 14.12 11.76 1.79
N GLU A 212 15.07 11.24 1.02
CA GLU A 212 14.99 9.96 0.33
C GLU A 212 16.34 9.25 0.46
N ALA A 213 16.33 8.01 0.95
CA ALA A 213 17.54 7.23 1.10
C ALA A 213 17.31 5.74 0.95
N ASP A 214 18.37 5.04 0.57
CA ASP A 214 18.50 3.60 0.69
C ASP A 214 18.85 3.25 2.16
N MET A 215 18.18 2.25 2.73
CA MET A 215 18.38 1.87 4.12
C MET A 215 19.75 1.24 4.38
N GLN A 216 20.40 0.67 3.36
CA GLN A 216 21.77 0.14 3.50
C GLN A 216 22.77 1.28 3.60
N GLU A 217 22.64 2.32 2.79
CA GLU A 217 23.49 3.51 2.84
C GLU A 217 23.40 4.23 4.20
N LEU A 218 22.17 4.33 4.75
CA LEU A 218 21.97 4.90 6.09
C LEU A 218 22.61 4.08 7.21
N ALA A 219 22.62 2.76 7.09
CA ALA A 219 23.27 1.90 8.08
C ALA A 219 24.80 2.01 8.05
N GLU A 220 25.39 2.22 6.87
CA GLU A 220 26.83 2.35 6.68
C GLU A 220 27.37 3.73 7.10
N THR A 221 26.62 4.79 6.83
CA THR A 221 27.06 6.17 7.15
C THR A 221 26.89 6.54 8.62
N GLY A 222 26.12 5.76 9.39
CA GLY A 222 25.83 6.06 10.80
C GLY A 222 25.04 7.36 11.00
N GLU A 223 24.44 7.90 9.95
CA GLU A 223 23.62 9.10 10.02
C GLU A 223 22.37 8.87 10.88
N THR A 224 22.22 9.70 11.90
CA THR A 224 21.06 9.66 12.77
C THR A 224 19.99 10.60 12.22
N LEU A 225 18.93 10.03 11.63
CA LEU A 225 17.75 10.79 11.23
C LEU A 225 17.03 11.31 12.48
N ARG A 226 17.14 12.61 12.76
CA ARG A 226 16.35 13.30 13.78
C ARG A 226 15.16 13.97 13.11
N LEU A 227 13.99 13.37 13.20
CA LEU A 227 12.73 14.02 12.84
C LEU A 227 12.44 15.09 13.93
N ARG A 228 12.46 16.36 13.55
CA ARG A 228 12.03 17.49 14.40
C ARG A 228 10.56 17.78 14.19
#